data_b6659d784f969ac0d8bf1fcba4920150
#
_entry.id   b6659d784f969ac0d8bf1fcba4920150
#
_cell.length_a   1.000
_cell.length_b   1.000
_cell.length_c   1.000
_cell.angle_alpha   90.00
_cell.angle_beta   90.00
_cell.angle_gamma   90.00
#
_symmetry.space_group_name_H-M   'P 1'
#
loop_
_entity.id
_entity.type
_entity.pdbx_description
1 polymer ?
#
loop_
_entity_poly.entity_id
_entity_poly.type
_entity_poly.pdbx_seq_one_letter_code
_entity_poly.pdbx_strand_id
1 'polypeptide(L)'
;MKRLPAYFLLFVLFAMVSTLAWKFTPNSLHAFENKAAAIAQVRLVIEHENGFEKHYTQIKYHSGMTVLQMMQQMQKHPQATPFKVRGSRALTFLYELDSVANQGAANNWIYYVNGKRATEGIGTKALRARDIVRWKFEAYQ
;
A
#
# COMPACT_ATOMS: atom_id res chain seq x y z
N MET A 1 20.57 -44.27 51.53
CA MET A 1 20.22 -43.21 50.54
C MET A 1 20.76 -43.68 49.17
N LYS A 2 19.85 -44.13 48.28
CA LYS A 2 20.21 -44.55 46.92
C LYS A 2 20.40 -43.32 46.02
N ARG A 3 21.61 -43.13 45.49
CA ARG A 3 21.89 -42.03 44.55
C ARG A 3 21.25 -42.39 43.20
N LEU A 4 20.38 -41.50 42.68
CA LEU A 4 19.87 -41.63 41.34
C LEU A 4 21.02 -41.52 40.32
N PRO A 5 21.07 -42.37 39.29
CA PRO A 5 22.14 -42.34 38.29
C PRO A 5 22.03 -41.06 37.46
N ALA A 6 23.21 -40.49 37.13
CA ALA A 6 23.34 -39.22 36.38
C ALA A 6 22.61 -39.17 35.03
N TYR A 7 22.32 -40.32 34.45
CA TYR A 7 21.56 -40.44 33.18
C TYR A 7 20.10 -40.04 33.30
N PHE A 8 19.53 -40.11 34.50
CA PHE A 8 18.12 -39.69 34.71
C PHE A 8 17.97 -38.16 34.62
N LEU A 9 18.98 -37.42 35.05
CA LEU A 9 18.99 -35.95 34.96
C LEU A 9 19.13 -35.47 33.50
N LEU A 10 19.93 -36.21 32.66
CA LEU A 10 20.12 -35.88 31.27
C LEU A 10 18.82 -36.07 30.44
N PHE A 11 18.07 -37.15 30.78
CA PHE A 11 16.83 -37.45 30.08
C PHE A 11 15.72 -36.43 30.37
N VAL A 12 15.63 -35.89 31.58
CA VAL A 12 14.68 -34.84 31.97
C VAL A 12 15.03 -33.52 31.29
N LEU A 13 16.33 -33.19 31.15
CA LEU A 13 16.76 -31.96 30.46
C LEU A 13 16.47 -32.03 28.95
N PHE A 14 16.62 -33.21 28.33
CA PHE A 14 16.33 -33.38 26.89
C PHE A 14 14.83 -33.35 26.61
N ALA A 15 13.98 -33.82 27.51
CA ALA A 15 12.54 -33.77 27.39
C ALA A 15 12.00 -32.32 27.57
N MET A 16 12.64 -31.48 28.38
CA MET A 16 12.23 -30.08 28.56
C MET A 16 12.59 -29.20 27.35
N VAL A 17 13.70 -29.45 26.65
CA VAL A 17 14.09 -28.69 25.47
C VAL A 17 13.20 -29.02 24.26
N SER A 18 12.73 -30.27 24.15
CA SER A 18 11.85 -30.68 23.03
C SER A 18 10.42 -30.13 23.16
N THR A 19 9.95 -29.78 24.35
CA THR A 19 8.60 -29.20 24.53
C THR A 19 8.54 -27.70 24.26
N LEU A 20 9.68 -26.98 24.27
CA LEU A 20 9.70 -25.54 23.90
C LEU A 20 9.71 -25.34 22.38
N ALA A 21 10.25 -26.28 21.60
CA ALA A 21 10.33 -26.15 20.15
C ALA A 21 8.98 -26.32 19.43
N TRP A 22 7.98 -26.92 20.07
CA TRP A 22 6.67 -27.16 19.45
C TRP A 22 5.72 -25.94 19.46
N LYS A 23 6.04 -24.89 20.20
CA LYS A 23 5.17 -23.70 20.26
C LYS A 23 5.38 -22.72 19.10
N PHE A 24 6.40 -22.90 18.29
CA PHE A 24 6.57 -22.14 17.04
C PHE A 24 6.13 -22.98 15.85
N THR A 25 4.84 -23.16 15.69
CA THR A 25 4.30 -23.75 14.48
C THR A 25 4.46 -22.77 13.31
N PRO A 26 4.84 -23.21 12.09
CA PRO A 26 4.94 -22.32 10.92
C PRO A 26 3.64 -21.59 10.61
N ASN A 27 2.49 -22.09 11.08
CA ASN A 27 1.20 -21.41 10.97
C ASN A 27 1.14 -20.05 11.68
N SER A 28 1.91 -19.82 12.74
CA SER A 28 1.91 -18.53 13.44
C SER A 28 2.57 -17.44 12.61
N LEU A 29 3.65 -17.75 11.90
CA LEU A 29 4.34 -16.80 11.02
C LEU A 29 3.44 -16.38 9.85
N HIS A 30 2.75 -17.33 9.22
CA HIS A 30 1.80 -17.02 8.14
C HIS A 30 0.58 -16.23 8.64
N ALA A 31 0.15 -16.43 9.87
CA ALA A 31 -0.94 -15.66 10.47
C ALA A 31 -0.52 -14.19 10.75
N PHE A 32 0.72 -13.95 11.18
CA PHE A 32 1.24 -12.59 11.34
C PHE A 32 1.47 -11.90 9.99
N GLU A 33 1.98 -12.61 9.00
CA GLU A 33 2.20 -12.10 7.65
C GLU A 33 0.87 -11.75 6.95
N ASN A 34 -0.13 -12.62 7.06
CA ASN A 34 -1.49 -12.36 6.55
C ASN A 34 -2.17 -11.20 7.28
N LYS A 35 -1.98 -11.04 8.58
CA LYS A 35 -2.53 -9.91 9.35
C LYS A 35 -1.83 -8.60 9.00
N ALA A 36 -0.52 -8.61 8.76
CA ALA A 36 0.23 -7.43 8.30
C ALA A 36 -0.17 -7.03 6.87
N ALA A 37 -0.39 -8.00 5.98
CA ALA A 37 -0.89 -7.76 4.63
C ALA A 37 -2.35 -7.24 4.64
N ALA A 38 -3.18 -7.70 5.58
CA ALA A 38 -4.57 -7.22 5.74
C ALA A 38 -4.66 -5.75 6.19
N ILE A 39 -3.58 -5.19 6.73
CA ILE A 39 -3.49 -3.79 7.21
C ILE A 39 -2.71 -2.91 6.22
N ALA A 40 -2.13 -3.49 5.16
CA ALA A 40 -1.39 -2.72 4.18
C ALA A 40 -2.34 -1.79 3.41
N GLN A 41 -2.08 -0.50 3.49
CA GLN A 41 -2.89 0.54 2.86
C GLN A 41 -1.97 1.49 2.08
N VAL A 42 -2.55 2.18 1.10
CA VAL A 42 -1.99 3.35 0.44
C VAL A 42 -2.90 4.54 0.70
N ARG A 43 -2.37 5.74 0.58
CA ARG A 43 -3.12 6.98 0.77
C ARG A 43 -3.15 7.77 -0.51
N LEU A 44 -4.28 8.40 -0.77
CA LEU A 44 -4.47 9.34 -1.88
C LEU A 44 -4.82 10.70 -1.33
N VAL A 45 -4.15 11.72 -1.82
CA VAL A 45 -4.45 13.14 -1.57
C VAL A 45 -4.70 13.81 -2.91
N ILE A 46 -5.77 14.57 -3.01
CA ILE A 46 -6.11 15.38 -4.18
C ILE A 46 -6.08 16.83 -3.72
N GLU A 47 -5.13 17.60 -4.23
CA GLU A 47 -4.90 19.01 -3.90
C GLU A 47 -5.33 19.89 -5.08
N HIS A 48 -6.33 20.73 -4.85
CA HIS A 48 -6.81 21.70 -5.82
C HIS A 48 -6.00 22.99 -5.79
N GLU A 49 -6.09 23.80 -6.85
CA GLU A 49 -5.37 25.06 -6.99
C GLU A 49 -5.62 26.05 -5.82
N ASN A 50 -6.81 26.02 -5.25
CA ASN A 50 -7.19 26.86 -4.10
C ASN A 50 -6.70 26.32 -2.74
N GLY A 51 -5.88 25.28 -2.73
CA GLY A 51 -5.37 24.63 -1.52
C GLY A 51 -6.35 23.68 -0.83
N PHE A 52 -7.54 23.46 -1.38
CA PHE A 52 -8.47 22.46 -0.85
C PHE A 52 -7.93 21.05 -1.11
N GLU A 53 -7.94 20.20 -0.07
CA GLU A 53 -7.48 18.82 -0.16
C GLU A 53 -8.59 17.81 0.16
N LYS A 54 -8.67 16.74 -0.65
CA LYS A 54 -9.43 15.52 -0.35
C LYS A 54 -8.48 14.41 0.02
N HIS A 55 -8.76 13.71 1.11
CA HIS A 55 -7.92 12.64 1.63
C HIS A 55 -8.64 11.29 1.64
N TYR A 56 -8.02 10.27 1.05
CA TYR A 56 -8.44 8.87 1.10
C TYR A 56 -7.37 8.06 1.81
N THR A 57 -7.61 7.70 3.07
CA THR A 57 -6.58 7.12 3.96
C THR A 57 -6.65 5.61 4.08
N GLN A 58 -7.73 4.97 3.62
CA GLN A 58 -8.01 3.55 3.85
C GLN A 58 -8.15 2.75 2.54
N ILE A 59 -7.33 3.06 1.54
CA ILE A 59 -7.32 2.29 0.30
C ILE A 59 -6.47 1.03 0.53
N LYS A 60 -7.09 -0.15 0.43
CA LYS A 60 -6.41 -1.43 0.62
C LYS A 60 -5.33 -1.63 -0.44
N TYR A 61 -4.11 -1.89 0.01
CA TYR A 61 -2.99 -2.24 -0.86
C TYR A 61 -2.99 -3.74 -1.17
N HIS A 62 -2.59 -4.10 -2.37
CA HIS A 62 -2.19 -5.45 -2.76
C HIS A 62 -0.89 -5.41 -3.56
N SER A 63 -0.12 -6.49 -3.54
CA SER A 63 1.12 -6.58 -4.30
C SER A 63 0.90 -6.31 -5.79
N GLY A 64 1.76 -5.50 -6.39
CA GLY A 64 1.66 -5.09 -7.79
C GLY A 64 0.61 -4.01 -8.09
N MET A 65 -0.04 -3.44 -7.06
CA MET A 65 -0.99 -2.35 -7.25
C MET A 65 -0.35 -1.17 -7.97
N THR A 66 -1.01 -0.68 -9.03
CA THR A 66 -0.62 0.54 -9.74
C THR A 66 -1.40 1.76 -9.23
N VAL A 67 -0.93 2.96 -9.59
CA VAL A 67 -1.66 4.21 -9.29
C VAL A 67 -3.07 4.18 -9.88
N LEU A 68 -3.23 3.68 -11.11
CA LEU A 68 -4.55 3.55 -11.73
C LEU A 68 -5.48 2.62 -10.93
N GLN A 69 -4.99 1.47 -10.49
CA GLN A 69 -5.78 0.54 -9.67
C GLN A 69 -6.16 1.14 -8.32
N MET A 70 -5.27 1.90 -7.70
CA MET A 70 -5.58 2.67 -6.49
C MET A 70 -6.71 3.67 -6.74
N MET A 71 -6.67 4.43 -7.84
CA MET A 71 -7.72 5.37 -8.22
C MET A 71 -9.07 4.65 -8.48
N GLN A 72 -9.03 3.48 -9.12
CA GLN A 72 -10.21 2.64 -9.34
C GLN A 72 -10.81 2.12 -8.01
N GLN A 73 -9.97 1.80 -7.02
CA GLN A 73 -10.47 1.44 -5.69
C GLN A 73 -11.11 2.64 -4.97
N MET A 74 -10.53 3.81 -5.09
CA MET A 74 -11.09 5.04 -4.53
C MET A 74 -12.50 5.29 -5.05
N GLN A 75 -12.81 4.93 -6.29
CA GLN A 75 -14.18 5.06 -6.85
C GLN A 75 -15.23 4.20 -6.15
N LYS A 76 -14.84 3.22 -5.35
CA LYS A 76 -15.75 2.42 -4.51
C LYS A 76 -16.06 3.08 -3.16
N HIS A 77 -15.41 4.20 -2.85
CA HIS A 77 -15.64 4.93 -1.63
C HIS A 77 -16.98 5.69 -1.70
N PRO A 78 -17.77 5.82 -0.60
CA PRO A 78 -19.03 6.57 -0.59
C PRO A 78 -18.90 8.03 -1.05
N GLN A 79 -17.74 8.64 -0.81
CA GLN A 79 -17.38 9.99 -1.25
C GLN A 79 -16.35 9.95 -2.39
N ALA A 80 -16.56 9.05 -3.36
CA ALA A 80 -15.68 8.90 -4.49
C ALA A 80 -15.51 10.21 -5.27
N THR A 81 -14.27 10.47 -5.73
CA THR A 81 -13.98 11.58 -6.65
C THR A 81 -13.97 11.05 -8.08
N PRO A 82 -14.80 11.58 -8.98
CA PRO A 82 -14.80 11.15 -10.37
C PRO A 82 -13.48 11.47 -11.06
N PHE A 83 -13.04 10.60 -11.94
CA PHE A 83 -11.87 10.84 -12.77
C PHE A 83 -12.01 10.22 -14.15
N LYS A 84 -11.29 10.77 -15.13
CA LYS A 84 -11.17 10.25 -16.48
C LYS A 84 -9.72 10.09 -16.86
N VAL A 85 -9.44 9.02 -17.60
CA VAL A 85 -8.09 8.70 -18.10
C VAL A 85 -8.10 8.60 -19.62
N ARG A 86 -6.94 8.81 -20.23
CA ARG A 86 -6.67 8.55 -21.63
C ARG A 86 -5.41 7.71 -21.79
N GLY A 87 -5.26 7.08 -22.94
CA GLY A 87 -4.14 6.19 -23.22
C GLY A 87 -4.33 4.80 -22.68
N SER A 88 -3.28 3.98 -22.76
CA SER A 88 -3.27 2.61 -22.29
C SER A 88 -1.90 2.22 -21.74
N ARG A 89 -1.86 1.27 -20.81
CA ARG A 89 -0.63 0.75 -20.20
C ARG A 89 0.29 1.87 -19.70
N ALA A 90 1.54 1.94 -20.17
CA ALA A 90 2.52 2.95 -19.78
C ALA A 90 2.15 4.39 -20.19
N LEU A 91 1.31 4.54 -21.19
CA LEU A 91 0.83 5.84 -21.69
C LEU A 91 -0.51 6.25 -21.06
N THR A 92 -0.99 5.53 -20.04
CA THR A 92 -2.21 5.92 -19.34
C THR A 92 -1.93 7.14 -18.47
N PHE A 93 -2.66 8.22 -18.71
CA PHE A 93 -2.57 9.44 -17.95
C PHE A 93 -3.95 9.96 -17.51
N LEU A 94 -3.98 10.70 -16.42
CA LEU A 94 -5.18 11.35 -15.94
C LEU A 94 -5.52 12.55 -16.83
N TYR A 95 -6.75 12.59 -17.30
CA TYR A 95 -7.24 13.68 -18.15
C TYR A 95 -8.11 14.67 -17.35
N GLU A 96 -8.88 14.15 -16.40
CA GLU A 96 -9.83 14.94 -15.59
C GLU A 96 -9.91 14.31 -14.19
N LEU A 97 -9.94 15.13 -13.16
CA LEU A 97 -10.15 14.71 -11.78
C LEU A 97 -11.04 15.72 -11.07
N ASP A 98 -12.06 15.22 -10.35
CA ASP A 98 -13.04 16.05 -9.64
C ASP A 98 -13.73 17.09 -10.54
N SER A 99 -14.04 16.68 -11.78
CA SER A 99 -14.63 17.53 -12.84
C SER A 99 -13.73 18.68 -13.32
N VAL A 100 -12.44 18.69 -12.93
CA VAL A 100 -11.44 19.63 -13.43
C VAL A 100 -10.56 18.92 -14.46
N ALA A 101 -10.62 19.38 -15.71
CA ALA A 101 -9.82 18.84 -16.80
C ALA A 101 -8.43 19.50 -16.88
N ASN A 102 -7.45 18.76 -17.42
CA ASN A 102 -6.15 19.31 -17.78
C ASN A 102 -6.30 20.45 -18.80
N GLN A 103 -5.49 21.52 -18.64
CA GLN A 103 -5.55 22.75 -19.41
C GLN A 103 -4.40 22.89 -20.44
N GLY A 104 -3.71 21.78 -20.76
CA GLY A 104 -2.64 21.77 -21.74
C GLY A 104 -1.41 22.57 -21.31
N ALA A 105 -1.21 23.75 -21.85
CA ALA A 105 -0.07 24.61 -21.53
C ALA A 105 -0.16 25.32 -20.17
N ALA A 106 -1.34 25.33 -19.57
CA ALA A 106 -1.57 25.92 -18.24
C ALA A 106 -1.49 24.87 -17.14
N ASN A 107 -2.47 24.82 -16.21
CA ASN A 107 -2.47 23.88 -15.11
C ASN A 107 -2.92 22.49 -15.53
N ASN A 108 -2.30 21.49 -14.97
CA ASN A 108 -2.59 20.08 -15.24
C ASN A 108 -2.52 19.28 -13.95
N TRP A 109 -3.16 18.12 -13.95
CA TRP A 109 -3.03 17.17 -12.86
C TRP A 109 -1.68 16.49 -12.92
N ILE A 110 -0.81 16.82 -12.01
CA ILE A 110 0.52 16.23 -11.81
C ILE A 110 0.47 15.35 -10.56
N TYR A 111 1.10 14.16 -10.61
CA TYR A 111 1.09 13.30 -9.44
C TYR A 111 2.49 13.06 -8.87
N TYR A 112 2.50 12.87 -7.58
CA TYR A 112 3.68 12.63 -6.75
C TYR A 112 3.48 11.34 -5.96
N VAL A 113 4.55 10.58 -5.77
CA VAL A 113 4.57 9.42 -4.88
C VAL A 113 5.60 9.70 -3.79
N ASN A 114 5.15 9.74 -2.53
CA ASN A 114 5.97 10.08 -1.38
C ASN A 114 6.74 11.42 -1.56
N GLY A 115 6.07 12.42 -2.10
CA GLY A 115 6.62 13.76 -2.35
C GLY A 115 7.52 13.88 -3.58
N LYS A 116 7.80 12.79 -4.31
CA LYS A 116 8.58 12.82 -5.55
C LYS A 116 7.64 12.83 -6.74
N ARG A 117 7.85 13.81 -7.65
CA ARG A 117 7.12 13.88 -8.92
C ARG A 117 7.33 12.58 -9.71
N ALA A 118 6.25 12.00 -10.17
CA ALA A 118 6.30 10.81 -10.99
C ALA A 118 6.40 11.17 -12.48
N THR A 119 7.19 10.39 -13.20
CA THR A 119 7.39 10.52 -14.66
C THR A 119 6.79 9.36 -15.43
N GLU A 120 6.34 8.32 -14.71
CA GLU A 120 5.73 7.13 -15.32
C GLU A 120 4.21 7.33 -15.48
N GLY A 121 3.62 6.65 -16.47
CA GLY A 121 2.16 6.60 -16.62
C GLY A 121 1.50 5.87 -15.43
N ILE A 122 0.31 6.32 -15.05
CA ILE A 122 -0.41 5.75 -13.88
C ILE A 122 -0.78 4.28 -14.03
N GLY A 123 -0.86 3.79 -15.28
CA GLY A 123 -1.17 2.39 -15.57
C GLY A 123 -0.03 1.41 -15.26
N THR A 124 1.21 1.90 -15.12
CA THR A 124 2.40 1.09 -14.87
C THR A 124 3.15 1.46 -13.61
N LYS A 125 2.93 2.67 -13.07
CA LYS A 125 3.55 3.08 -11.81
C LYS A 125 3.08 2.20 -10.67
N ALA A 126 3.94 1.26 -10.25
CA ALA A 126 3.68 0.38 -9.13
C ALA A 126 3.84 1.12 -7.80
N LEU A 127 2.94 0.83 -6.87
CA LEU A 127 2.94 1.33 -5.51
C LEU A 127 3.49 0.26 -4.55
N ARG A 128 3.92 0.72 -3.39
CA ARG A 128 4.26 -0.09 -2.22
C ARG A 128 3.25 0.16 -1.10
N ALA A 129 3.17 -0.76 -0.17
CA ALA A 129 2.38 -0.54 1.05
C ALA A 129 2.84 0.76 1.74
N ARG A 130 1.88 1.54 2.23
CA ARG A 130 2.06 2.83 2.90
C ARG A 130 2.46 3.99 1.99
N ASP A 131 2.56 3.82 0.68
CA ASP A 131 2.80 4.93 -0.23
C ASP A 131 1.69 5.97 -0.13
N ILE A 132 2.08 7.22 -0.34
CA ILE A 132 1.19 8.37 -0.43
C ILE A 132 1.27 8.88 -1.87
N VAL A 133 0.16 8.79 -2.58
CA VAL A 133 0.01 9.42 -3.89
C VAL A 133 -0.69 10.76 -3.69
N ARG A 134 -0.09 11.83 -4.20
CA ARG A 134 -0.67 13.17 -4.18
C ARG A 134 -0.88 13.65 -5.61
N TRP A 135 -2.08 13.99 -5.96
CA TRP A 135 -2.41 14.74 -7.16
C TRP A 135 -2.46 16.22 -6.85
N LYS A 136 -1.80 17.03 -7.69
CA LYS A 136 -1.84 18.50 -7.62
C LYS A 136 -2.29 19.06 -8.95
N PHE A 137 -3.18 20.05 -8.89
CA PHE A 137 -3.55 20.82 -10.08
C PHE A 137 -2.65 22.04 -10.16
N GLU A 138 -1.63 21.96 -10.99
CA GLU A 138 -0.56 22.98 -11.06
C GLU A 138 0.01 23.11 -12.48
N ALA A 139 0.73 24.23 -12.72
CA ALA A 139 1.45 24.44 -13.96
C ALA A 139 2.60 23.42 -14.10
N TYR A 140 2.80 22.95 -15.34
CA TYR A 140 3.94 22.09 -15.66
C TYR A 140 5.24 22.92 -15.60
N GLN A 141 6.10 22.62 -14.62
CA GLN A 141 7.43 23.22 -14.46
C GLN A 141 8.50 22.30 -15.02
#